data_2bb8a7cd9d8da9874136d2addece45e1
#
_entry.id   2bb8a7cd9d8da9874136d2addece45e1
#
_cell.length_a   1.000
_cell.length_b   1.000
_cell.length_c   1.000
_cell.angle_alpha   90.00
_cell.angle_beta   90.00
_cell.angle_gamma   90.00
#
_symmetry.space_group_name_H-M   'P 1'
#
loop_
_entity.id
_entity.type
_entity.pdbx_description
1 polymer ?
#
loop_
_entity_poly.entity_id
_entity_poly.type
_entity_poly.pdbx_seq_one_letter_code
_entity_poly.pdbx_strand_id
1 'polypeptide(L)'
;MSIKKCIGVIKNAAAEGKIDDTAAMDILEEINDFIDQAGSKNIDNLDAKLQEHIQAKLNDEILAATIEKRNRALSAMAEVRAMRFIDSFDNPFEGIKALLAGSINANYKSKLSIDVSAKSLGNKYIGRIINKLEQNPGDLQLYNSGKIDMDIAKEMWEIKPDGNPGVTKNAAARRIANILHESQMIAVKNANKAGSFIRPRAGYI
;
A
#
# COMPACT_ATOMS: atom_id res chain seq x y z
N MET A 1 14.65 26.50 -15.27
CA MET A 1 15.54 26.42 -14.06
C MET A 1 16.69 25.52 -14.44
N SER A 2 17.95 25.83 -14.12
CA SER A 2 19.04 24.95 -14.55
C SER A 2 19.06 23.66 -13.72
N ILE A 3 19.48 22.54 -14.30
CA ILE A 3 19.67 21.22 -13.65
C ILE A 3 20.40 21.37 -12.30
N LYS A 4 21.38 22.27 -12.22
CA LYS A 4 22.11 22.58 -10.96
C LYS A 4 21.18 23.06 -9.83
N LYS A 5 20.12 23.81 -10.11
CA LYS A 5 19.15 24.25 -9.11
C LYS A 5 18.27 23.10 -8.63
N CYS A 6 17.89 22.18 -9.53
CA CYS A 6 17.13 20.99 -9.19
C CYS A 6 17.90 20.06 -8.25
N ILE A 7 19.18 19.79 -8.58
CA ILE A 7 20.07 19.01 -7.72
C ILE A 7 20.23 19.69 -6.34
N GLY A 8 20.30 21.01 -6.30
CA GLY A 8 20.36 21.78 -5.05
C GLY A 8 19.13 21.58 -4.16
N VAL A 9 17.93 21.52 -4.74
CA VAL A 9 16.67 21.30 -3.99
C VAL A 9 16.65 19.93 -3.33
N ILE A 10 17.10 18.87 -4.05
CA ILE A 10 17.15 17.51 -3.52
C ILE A 10 18.16 17.42 -2.38
N LYS A 11 19.37 17.97 -2.56
CA LYS A 11 20.40 18.00 -1.53
C LYS A 11 19.95 18.77 -0.28
N ASN A 12 19.23 19.86 -0.44
CA ASN A 12 18.67 20.61 0.68
C ASN A 12 17.60 19.79 1.41
N ALA A 13 16.72 19.07 0.70
CA ALA A 13 15.71 18.22 1.32
C ALA A 13 16.35 17.08 2.13
N ALA A 14 17.45 16.49 1.66
CA ALA A 14 18.22 15.50 2.41
C ALA A 14 18.90 16.14 3.64
N ALA A 15 19.56 17.26 3.48
CA ALA A 15 20.22 17.97 4.58
C ALA A 15 19.23 18.43 5.67
N GLU A 16 18.00 18.74 5.30
CA GLU A 16 16.91 19.08 6.23
C GLU A 16 16.23 17.82 6.84
N GLY A 17 16.66 16.61 6.48
CA GLY A 17 16.09 15.36 6.96
C GLY A 17 14.65 15.10 6.52
N LYS A 18 14.23 15.72 5.41
CA LYS A 18 12.90 15.50 4.80
C LYS A 18 12.83 14.19 4.01
N ILE A 19 13.95 13.80 3.43
CA ILE A 19 14.21 12.52 2.76
C ILE A 19 15.53 11.97 3.28
N ASP A 20 15.73 10.65 3.16
CA ASP A 20 17.02 10.05 3.47
C ASP A 20 17.99 10.13 2.27
N ASP A 21 19.26 9.81 2.52
CA ASP A 21 20.30 9.88 1.48
C ASP A 21 20.04 8.89 0.34
N THR A 22 19.44 7.73 0.63
CA THR A 22 19.10 6.73 -0.38
C THR A 22 18.04 7.26 -1.32
N ALA A 23 16.93 7.81 -0.78
CA ALA A 23 15.89 8.42 -1.58
C ALA A 23 16.41 9.60 -2.41
N ALA A 24 17.36 10.39 -1.85
CA ALA A 24 17.99 11.48 -2.59
C ALA A 24 18.83 10.95 -3.77
N MET A 25 19.54 9.84 -3.59
CA MET A 25 20.31 9.20 -4.67
C MET A 25 19.39 8.61 -5.75
N ASP A 26 18.32 7.92 -5.37
CA ASP A 26 17.34 7.35 -6.29
C ASP A 26 16.70 8.44 -7.17
N ILE A 27 16.33 9.59 -6.58
CA ILE A 27 15.79 10.73 -7.34
C ILE A 27 16.85 11.28 -8.32
N LEU A 28 18.11 11.36 -7.91
CA LEU A 28 19.18 11.86 -8.78
C LEU A 28 19.46 10.91 -9.95
N GLU A 29 19.42 9.59 -9.74
CA GLU A 29 19.54 8.58 -10.78
C GLU A 29 18.39 8.69 -11.78
N GLU A 30 17.15 8.78 -11.30
CA GLU A 30 15.97 8.93 -12.15
C GLU A 30 15.99 10.24 -12.97
N ILE A 31 16.56 11.32 -12.44
CA ILE A 31 16.79 12.56 -13.19
C ILE A 31 17.75 12.33 -14.35
N ASN A 32 18.85 11.63 -14.12
CA ASN A 32 19.80 11.32 -15.17
C ASN A 32 19.16 10.47 -16.27
N ASP A 33 18.41 9.44 -15.90
CA ASP A 33 17.68 8.61 -16.84
C ASP A 33 16.65 9.42 -17.67
N PHE A 34 15.92 10.34 -17.00
CA PHE A 34 14.98 11.22 -17.68
C PHE A 34 15.69 12.15 -18.70
N ILE A 35 16.86 12.70 -18.34
CA ILE A 35 17.65 13.57 -19.21
C ILE A 35 18.15 12.78 -20.43
N ASP A 36 18.65 11.56 -20.23
CA ASP A 36 19.15 10.70 -21.28
C ASP A 36 18.03 10.29 -22.27
N GLN A 37 16.87 9.93 -21.74
CA GLN A 37 15.69 9.62 -22.55
C GLN A 37 15.16 10.85 -23.32
N ALA A 38 15.18 12.01 -22.69
CA ALA A 38 14.72 13.26 -23.28
C ALA A 38 15.68 13.75 -24.36
N GLY A 39 16.99 13.62 -24.17
CA GLY A 39 18.01 13.93 -25.18
C GLY A 39 17.84 13.11 -26.45
N SER A 40 17.38 11.87 -26.35
CA SER A 40 17.11 11.00 -27.50
C SER A 40 15.80 11.33 -28.25
N LYS A 41 14.85 12.02 -27.61
CA LYS A 41 13.49 12.28 -28.16
C LYS A 41 13.21 13.74 -28.55
N ASN A 42 14.20 14.62 -28.43
CA ASN A 42 14.08 16.06 -28.76
C ASN A 42 12.79 16.71 -28.16
N ILE A 43 12.64 16.60 -26.82
CA ILE A 43 11.43 17.05 -26.11
C ILE A 43 11.44 18.57 -25.93
N ASP A 44 10.41 19.22 -26.48
CA ASP A 44 10.18 20.65 -26.26
C ASP A 44 9.91 20.96 -24.77
N ASN A 45 10.45 22.08 -24.28
CA ASN A 45 10.35 22.52 -22.87
C ASN A 45 10.90 21.51 -21.83
N LEU A 46 12.02 20.86 -22.16
CA LEU A 46 12.68 19.87 -21.28
C LEU A 46 12.86 20.39 -19.86
N ASP A 47 13.32 21.63 -19.66
CA ASP A 47 13.57 22.22 -18.35
C ASP A 47 12.29 22.30 -17.49
N ALA A 48 11.14 22.63 -18.11
CA ALA A 48 9.87 22.73 -17.37
C ALA A 48 9.36 21.34 -16.98
N LYS A 49 9.40 20.40 -17.90
CA LYS A 49 8.98 19.01 -17.64
C LYS A 49 9.87 18.31 -16.61
N LEU A 50 11.18 18.56 -16.67
CA LEU A 50 12.13 18.06 -15.69
C LEU A 50 11.85 18.63 -14.29
N GLN A 51 11.56 19.92 -14.21
CA GLN A 51 11.23 20.57 -12.94
C GLN A 51 9.94 20.00 -12.34
N GLU A 52 8.90 19.81 -13.14
CA GLU A 52 7.63 19.21 -12.70
C GLU A 52 7.84 17.78 -12.21
N HIS A 53 8.58 16.97 -12.97
CA HIS A 53 8.92 15.59 -12.60
C HIS A 53 9.66 15.51 -11.27
N ILE A 54 10.73 16.33 -11.09
CA ILE A 54 11.50 16.38 -9.85
C ILE A 54 10.65 16.83 -8.66
N GLN A 55 9.82 17.86 -8.86
CA GLN A 55 8.98 18.35 -7.77
C GLN A 55 7.93 17.31 -7.34
N ALA A 56 7.33 16.59 -8.29
CA ALA A 56 6.41 15.51 -8.01
C ALA A 56 7.09 14.38 -7.22
N LYS A 57 8.24 13.90 -7.68
CA LYS A 57 9.02 12.86 -7.00
C LYS A 57 9.46 13.26 -5.61
N LEU A 58 10.00 14.46 -5.45
CA LEU A 58 10.42 14.96 -4.14
C LEU A 58 9.24 15.06 -3.17
N ASN A 59 8.09 15.53 -3.63
CA ASN A 59 6.88 15.59 -2.80
C ASN A 59 6.42 14.19 -2.39
N ASP A 60 6.46 13.22 -3.30
CA ASP A 60 6.09 11.83 -3.01
C ASP A 60 7.02 11.20 -1.98
N GLU A 61 8.33 11.43 -2.08
CA GLU A 61 9.31 10.91 -1.11
C GLU A 61 9.17 11.61 0.27
N ILE A 62 8.97 12.92 0.33
CA ILE A 62 8.68 13.63 1.58
C ILE A 62 7.41 13.10 2.24
N LEU A 63 6.36 12.88 1.46
CA LEU A 63 5.12 12.30 1.96
C LEU A 63 5.34 10.88 2.49
N ALA A 64 6.08 10.05 1.75
CA ALA A 64 6.43 8.69 2.14
C ALA A 64 7.20 8.65 3.46
N ALA A 65 8.24 9.49 3.60
CA ALA A 65 9.04 9.61 4.83
C ALA A 65 8.19 10.06 6.03
N THR A 66 7.27 11.01 5.82
CA THR A 66 6.33 11.47 6.85
C THR A 66 5.39 10.35 7.30
N ILE A 67 4.84 9.59 6.35
CA ILE A 67 3.98 8.44 6.63
C ILE A 67 4.76 7.37 7.39
N GLU A 68 5.98 7.07 6.99
CA GLU A 68 6.83 6.08 7.64
C GLU A 68 7.12 6.47 9.10
N LYS A 69 7.53 7.72 9.34
CA LYS A 69 7.77 8.24 10.70
C LYS A 69 6.53 8.09 11.59
N ARG A 70 5.36 8.45 11.06
CA ARG A 70 4.08 8.26 11.76
C ARG A 70 3.80 6.78 12.05
N ASN A 71 4.03 5.91 11.08
CA ASN A 71 3.75 4.48 11.22
C ASN A 71 4.70 3.82 12.24
N ARG A 72 5.97 4.21 12.27
CA ARG A 72 6.90 3.78 13.32
C ARG A 72 6.41 4.18 14.72
N ALA A 73 5.93 5.41 14.87
CA ALA A 73 5.37 5.87 16.15
C ALA A 73 4.12 5.07 16.55
N LEU A 74 3.21 4.78 15.62
CA LEU A 74 2.02 3.97 15.87
C LEU A 74 2.38 2.52 16.26
N SER A 75 3.38 1.92 15.60
CA SER A 75 3.88 0.58 15.93
C SER A 75 4.47 0.53 17.33
N ALA A 76 5.31 1.51 17.69
CA ALA A 76 5.87 1.62 19.04
C ALA A 76 4.77 1.77 20.11
N MET A 77 3.74 2.58 19.83
CA MET A 77 2.60 2.70 20.73
C MET A 77 1.79 1.40 20.87
N ALA A 78 1.65 0.64 19.78
CA ALA A 78 0.99 -0.67 19.81
C ALA A 78 1.78 -1.68 20.64
N GLU A 79 3.11 -1.70 20.51
CA GLU A 79 4.01 -2.52 21.32
C GLU A 79 3.88 -2.20 22.81
N VAL A 80 3.96 -0.93 23.19
CA VAL A 80 3.79 -0.51 24.58
C VAL A 80 2.44 -0.94 25.14
N ARG A 81 1.36 -0.86 24.35
CA ARG A 81 0.02 -1.32 24.77
C ARG A 81 -0.01 -2.84 24.95
N ALA A 82 0.64 -3.60 24.05
CA ALA A 82 0.72 -5.05 24.16
C ALA A 82 1.50 -5.46 25.43
N MET A 83 2.64 -4.82 25.70
CA MET A 83 3.42 -5.08 26.91
C MET A 83 2.61 -4.79 28.18
N ARG A 84 1.98 -3.61 28.27
CA ARG A 84 1.11 -3.26 29.41
C ARG A 84 -0.04 -4.26 29.60
N PHE A 85 -0.59 -4.79 28.51
CA PHE A 85 -1.62 -5.82 28.59
C PHE A 85 -1.07 -7.12 29.17
N ILE A 86 0.13 -7.57 28.71
CA ILE A 86 0.80 -8.75 29.23
C ILE A 86 1.13 -8.58 30.72
N ASP A 87 1.68 -7.42 31.11
CA ASP A 87 2.08 -7.11 32.47
C ASP A 87 0.87 -6.99 33.44
N SER A 88 -0.36 -6.88 32.91
CA SER A 88 -1.58 -6.87 33.74
C SER A 88 -2.00 -8.25 34.26
N PHE A 89 -1.28 -9.30 33.86
CA PHE A 89 -1.52 -10.66 34.30
C PHE A 89 -0.48 -11.09 35.33
N ASP A 90 -0.90 -11.83 36.36
CA ASP A 90 0.02 -12.39 37.38
C ASP A 90 1.08 -13.32 36.74
N ASN A 91 0.71 -14.00 35.67
CA ASN A 91 1.60 -14.82 34.87
C ASN A 91 1.73 -14.25 33.44
N PRO A 92 2.92 -13.75 33.03
CA PRO A 92 3.14 -13.20 31.70
C PRO A 92 2.81 -14.17 30.55
N PHE A 93 2.96 -15.48 30.73
CA PHE A 93 2.58 -16.47 29.72
C PHE A 93 1.08 -16.50 29.46
N GLU A 94 0.26 -16.30 30.47
CA GLU A 94 -1.19 -16.18 30.32
C GLU A 94 -1.54 -14.86 29.60
N GLY A 95 -0.83 -13.79 29.87
CA GLY A 95 -0.95 -12.53 29.14
C GLY A 95 -0.63 -12.66 27.66
N ILE A 96 0.49 -13.30 27.33
CA ILE A 96 0.86 -13.58 25.93
C ILE A 96 -0.19 -14.46 25.25
N LYS A 97 -0.63 -15.54 25.89
CA LYS A 97 -1.66 -16.43 25.35
C LYS A 97 -2.97 -15.69 25.11
N ALA A 98 -3.39 -14.86 26.07
CA ALA A 98 -4.60 -14.02 25.93
C ALA A 98 -4.48 -13.01 24.80
N LEU A 99 -3.31 -12.40 24.61
CA LEU A 99 -3.04 -11.48 23.51
C LEU A 99 -3.08 -12.17 22.15
N LEU A 100 -2.50 -13.36 22.03
CA LEU A 100 -2.40 -14.07 20.76
C LEU A 100 -3.71 -14.79 20.40
N ALA A 101 -4.19 -15.66 21.27
CA ALA A 101 -5.30 -16.58 20.99
C ALA A 101 -6.63 -16.17 21.66
N GLY A 102 -6.59 -15.27 22.64
CA GLY A 102 -7.72 -14.92 23.48
C GLY A 102 -7.75 -15.72 24.78
N SER A 103 -8.44 -15.19 25.78
CA SER A 103 -8.64 -15.84 27.06
C SER A 103 -10.01 -16.51 27.12
N ILE A 104 -10.05 -17.73 27.65
CA ILE A 104 -11.28 -18.46 27.93
C ILE A 104 -11.99 -17.87 29.17
N ASN A 105 -11.25 -17.17 30.03
CA ASN A 105 -11.80 -16.54 31.23
C ASN A 105 -12.45 -15.20 30.92
N ALA A 106 -13.79 -15.15 31.00
CA ALA A 106 -14.61 -13.96 30.78
C ALA A 106 -14.26 -12.76 31.67
N ASN A 107 -13.46 -12.94 32.72
CA ASN A 107 -13.02 -11.87 33.62
C ASN A 107 -11.96 -10.97 33.00
N TYR A 108 -11.24 -11.42 32.00
CA TYR A 108 -10.35 -10.56 31.25
C TYR A 108 -11.16 -9.85 30.18
N LYS A 109 -11.44 -8.58 30.38
CA LYS A 109 -12.03 -7.64 29.39
C LYS A 109 -11.08 -7.45 28.19
N SER A 110 -10.52 -8.54 27.67
CA SER A 110 -9.64 -8.47 26.52
C SER A 110 -10.47 -8.16 25.31
N LYS A 111 -10.25 -7.02 24.79
CA LYS A 111 -10.45 -6.72 23.38
C LYS A 111 -9.90 -7.90 22.58
N LEU A 112 -10.55 -8.17 21.46
CA LEU A 112 -10.25 -9.26 20.53
C LEU A 112 -8.75 -9.60 20.47
N SER A 113 -8.41 -10.87 20.64
CA SER A 113 -7.05 -11.36 20.45
C SER A 113 -6.58 -11.12 19.01
N ILE A 114 -5.28 -11.23 18.79
CA ILE A 114 -4.69 -11.06 17.44
C ILE A 114 -5.31 -12.05 16.46
N ASP A 115 -5.48 -13.33 16.86
CA ASP A 115 -6.08 -14.37 16.00
C ASP A 115 -7.53 -14.02 15.63
N VAL A 116 -8.35 -13.67 16.62
CA VAL A 116 -9.76 -13.29 16.37
C VAL A 116 -9.85 -12.04 15.53
N SER A 117 -8.99 -11.05 15.77
CA SER A 117 -8.95 -9.81 14.98
C SER A 117 -8.54 -10.07 13.54
N ALA A 118 -7.52 -10.91 13.31
CA ALA A 118 -7.08 -11.29 11.98
C ALA A 118 -8.17 -12.02 11.20
N LYS A 119 -8.84 -13.01 11.83
CA LYS A 119 -9.97 -13.74 11.24
C LYS A 119 -11.14 -12.80 10.93
N SER A 120 -11.48 -11.91 11.86
CA SER A 120 -12.56 -10.93 11.67
C SER A 120 -12.28 -9.99 10.50
N LEU A 121 -11.04 -9.49 10.38
CA LEU A 121 -10.61 -8.67 9.24
C LEU A 121 -10.67 -9.46 7.93
N GLY A 122 -10.16 -10.68 7.90
CA GLY A 122 -10.24 -11.56 6.73
C GLY A 122 -11.68 -11.75 6.27
N ASN A 123 -12.57 -12.11 7.19
CA ASN A 123 -14.00 -12.30 6.91
C ASN A 123 -14.66 -11.00 6.41
N LYS A 124 -14.29 -9.85 6.96
CA LYS A 124 -14.79 -8.55 6.51
C LYS A 124 -14.41 -8.24 5.07
N TYR A 125 -13.15 -8.51 4.67
CA TYR A 125 -12.70 -8.27 3.29
C TYR A 125 -13.32 -9.26 2.32
N ILE A 126 -13.37 -10.55 2.67
CA ILE A 126 -14.02 -11.59 1.87
C ILE A 126 -15.51 -11.27 1.69
N GLY A 127 -16.23 -10.96 2.78
CA GLY A 127 -17.63 -10.59 2.72
C GLY A 127 -17.89 -9.37 1.83
N ARG A 128 -16.99 -8.36 1.83
CA ARG A 128 -17.08 -7.22 0.92
C ARG A 128 -16.94 -7.63 -0.54
N ILE A 129 -15.98 -8.50 -0.85
CA ILE A 129 -15.78 -9.00 -2.23
C ILE A 129 -17.03 -9.77 -2.67
N ILE A 130 -17.52 -10.71 -1.85
CA ILE A 130 -18.73 -11.49 -2.15
C ILE A 130 -19.92 -10.58 -2.41
N ASN A 131 -20.19 -9.64 -1.50
CA ASN A 131 -21.32 -8.70 -1.65
C ASN A 131 -21.24 -7.88 -2.94
N LYS A 132 -20.03 -7.50 -3.38
CA LYS A 132 -19.84 -6.77 -4.64
C LYS A 132 -20.03 -7.68 -5.87
N LEU A 133 -19.55 -8.92 -5.81
CA LEU A 133 -19.74 -9.89 -6.89
C LEU A 133 -21.23 -10.25 -7.07
N GLU A 134 -22.00 -10.34 -5.98
CA GLU A 134 -23.44 -10.62 -6.01
C GLU A 134 -24.28 -9.50 -6.66
N GLN A 135 -23.74 -8.28 -6.73
CA GLN A 135 -24.43 -7.16 -7.41
C GLN A 135 -24.58 -7.38 -8.92
N ASN A 136 -23.76 -8.24 -9.50
CA ASN A 136 -23.84 -8.59 -10.91
C ASN A 136 -24.18 -10.08 -11.06
N PRO A 137 -25.32 -10.42 -11.69
CA PRO A 137 -25.71 -11.82 -11.85
C PRO A 137 -24.64 -12.65 -12.55
N GLY A 138 -24.21 -13.73 -11.88
CA GLY A 138 -23.24 -14.69 -12.42
C GLY A 138 -21.78 -14.38 -12.12
N ASP A 139 -21.41 -13.17 -11.68
CA ASP A 139 -19.99 -12.84 -11.41
C ASP A 139 -19.43 -13.68 -10.25
N LEU A 140 -20.19 -13.89 -9.16
CA LEU A 140 -19.78 -14.76 -8.06
C LEU A 140 -19.60 -16.22 -8.52
N GLN A 141 -20.50 -16.72 -9.36
CA GLN A 141 -20.41 -18.09 -9.89
C GLN A 141 -19.18 -18.24 -10.81
N LEU A 142 -18.91 -17.25 -11.67
CA LEU A 142 -17.73 -17.23 -12.53
C LEU A 142 -16.45 -17.20 -11.71
N TYR A 143 -16.38 -16.35 -10.69
CA TYR A 143 -15.27 -16.26 -9.77
C TYR A 143 -15.00 -17.58 -9.06
N ASN A 144 -16.04 -18.19 -8.47
CA ASN A 144 -15.91 -19.47 -7.77
C ASN A 144 -15.58 -20.65 -8.70
N SER A 145 -15.88 -20.55 -9.98
CA SER A 145 -15.60 -21.63 -10.95
C SER A 145 -14.14 -21.71 -11.37
N GLY A 146 -13.35 -20.65 -11.17
CA GLY A 146 -11.97 -20.55 -11.65
C GLY A 146 -11.80 -20.49 -13.17
N LYS A 147 -12.88 -20.50 -13.95
CA LYS A 147 -12.81 -20.58 -15.42
C LYS A 147 -12.19 -19.38 -16.09
N ILE A 148 -12.24 -18.23 -15.44
CA ILE A 148 -11.74 -16.94 -15.98
C ILE A 148 -10.61 -16.34 -15.15
N ASP A 149 -9.95 -17.13 -14.30
CA ASP A 149 -8.91 -16.63 -13.39
C ASP A 149 -7.75 -15.96 -14.14
N MET A 150 -7.34 -16.55 -15.26
CA MET A 150 -6.27 -15.96 -16.09
C MET A 150 -6.68 -14.63 -16.73
N ASP A 151 -7.94 -14.47 -17.08
CA ASP A 151 -8.45 -13.20 -17.59
C ASP A 151 -8.53 -12.16 -16.47
N ILE A 152 -9.00 -12.56 -15.29
CA ILE A 152 -9.01 -11.69 -14.10
C ILE A 152 -7.58 -11.22 -13.78
N ALA A 153 -6.62 -12.13 -13.74
CA ALA A 153 -5.23 -11.80 -13.46
C ALA A 153 -4.64 -10.80 -14.48
N LYS A 154 -4.91 -11.00 -15.78
CA LYS A 154 -4.49 -10.07 -16.84
C LYS A 154 -5.14 -8.69 -16.67
N GLU A 155 -6.45 -8.62 -16.42
CA GLU A 155 -7.14 -7.35 -16.18
C GLU A 155 -6.60 -6.63 -14.93
N MET A 156 -6.32 -7.35 -13.83
CA MET A 156 -5.71 -6.78 -12.64
C MET A 156 -4.33 -6.18 -12.92
N TRP A 157 -3.50 -6.86 -13.72
CA TRP A 157 -2.19 -6.37 -14.13
C TRP A 157 -2.27 -5.06 -14.92
N GLU A 158 -3.34 -4.87 -15.67
CA GLU A 158 -3.57 -3.67 -16.47
C GLU A 158 -4.22 -2.51 -15.68
N ILE A 159 -4.49 -2.68 -14.38
CA ILE A 159 -4.93 -1.59 -13.49
C ILE A 159 -3.70 -0.77 -13.05
N LYS A 160 -3.18 0.05 -13.96
CA LYS A 160 -2.02 0.93 -13.76
C LYS A 160 -2.15 2.16 -14.68
N PRO A 161 -1.43 3.26 -14.42
CA PRO A 161 -1.59 4.52 -15.18
C PRO A 161 -1.40 4.38 -16.69
N ASP A 162 -0.49 3.51 -17.12
CA ASP A 162 -0.16 3.20 -18.53
C ASP A 162 -0.74 1.86 -19.01
N GLY A 163 -1.67 1.28 -18.25
CA GLY A 163 -2.29 0.00 -18.58
C GLY A 163 -3.34 0.08 -19.66
N ASN A 164 -3.75 -1.08 -20.15
CA ASN A 164 -4.78 -1.25 -21.18
C ASN A 164 -5.98 -2.07 -20.65
N PRO A 165 -6.86 -1.46 -19.81
CA PRO A 165 -8.00 -2.16 -19.24
C PRO A 165 -8.94 -2.69 -20.33
N GLY A 166 -9.37 -3.95 -20.19
CA GLY A 166 -10.20 -4.62 -21.19
C GLY A 166 -9.39 -5.44 -22.20
N VAL A 167 -8.10 -5.65 -21.94
CA VAL A 167 -7.17 -6.43 -22.80
C VAL A 167 -7.71 -7.84 -23.10
N THR A 168 -8.44 -8.43 -22.16
CA THR A 168 -9.01 -9.78 -22.33
C THR A 168 -10.30 -9.80 -23.15
N LYS A 169 -10.94 -8.65 -23.39
CA LYS A 169 -12.26 -8.51 -23.97
C LYS A 169 -13.37 -9.24 -23.17
N ASN A 170 -13.05 -9.66 -21.93
CA ASN A 170 -13.98 -10.34 -21.02
C ASN A 170 -14.50 -9.32 -20.00
N ALA A 171 -15.71 -8.82 -20.22
CA ALA A 171 -16.32 -7.80 -19.36
C ALA A 171 -16.52 -8.28 -17.91
N ALA A 172 -16.80 -9.55 -17.67
CA ALA A 172 -16.93 -10.11 -16.33
C ALA A 172 -15.58 -10.14 -15.62
N ALA A 173 -14.52 -10.61 -16.30
CA ALA A 173 -13.15 -10.61 -15.75
C ALA A 173 -12.72 -9.20 -15.35
N ARG A 174 -12.97 -8.19 -16.18
CA ARG A 174 -12.66 -6.79 -15.89
C ARG A 174 -13.41 -6.26 -14.66
N ARG A 175 -14.73 -6.55 -14.53
CA ARG A 175 -15.50 -6.14 -13.35
C ARG A 175 -14.95 -6.80 -12.08
N ILE A 176 -14.69 -8.10 -12.11
CA ILE A 176 -14.15 -8.85 -10.98
C ILE A 176 -12.76 -8.33 -10.61
N ALA A 177 -11.88 -8.08 -11.58
CA ALA A 177 -10.57 -7.50 -11.36
C ALA A 177 -10.64 -6.15 -10.62
N ASN A 178 -11.56 -5.27 -11.04
CA ASN A 178 -11.77 -3.98 -10.36
C ASN A 178 -12.25 -4.14 -8.91
N ILE A 179 -13.16 -5.09 -8.65
CA ILE A 179 -13.66 -5.39 -7.30
C ILE A 179 -12.53 -5.90 -6.40
N LEU A 180 -11.68 -6.78 -6.90
CA LEU A 180 -10.54 -7.33 -6.17
C LEU A 180 -9.52 -6.22 -5.88
N HIS A 181 -9.14 -5.45 -6.90
CA HIS A 181 -8.20 -4.33 -6.76
C HIS A 181 -8.69 -3.30 -5.74
N GLU A 182 -9.94 -2.86 -5.82
CA GLU A 182 -10.51 -1.92 -4.84
C GLU A 182 -10.46 -2.49 -3.42
N SER A 183 -10.74 -3.79 -3.26
CA SER A 183 -10.69 -4.45 -1.96
C SER A 183 -9.27 -4.51 -1.41
N GLN A 184 -8.26 -4.77 -2.25
CA GLN A 184 -6.85 -4.73 -1.89
C GLN A 184 -6.41 -3.32 -1.46
N MET A 185 -6.78 -2.29 -2.22
CA MET A 185 -6.43 -0.91 -1.89
C MET A 185 -7.02 -0.47 -0.54
N ILE A 186 -8.24 -0.93 -0.22
CA ILE A 186 -8.85 -0.67 1.08
C ILE A 186 -8.10 -1.42 2.19
N ALA A 187 -7.70 -2.67 1.95
CA ALA A 187 -6.91 -3.44 2.91
C ALA A 187 -5.57 -2.75 3.21
N VAL A 188 -4.83 -2.34 2.17
CA VAL A 188 -3.58 -1.57 2.29
C VAL A 188 -3.80 -0.27 3.04
N LYS A 189 -4.82 0.50 2.69
CA LYS A 189 -5.16 1.75 3.40
C LYS A 189 -5.43 1.52 4.88
N ASN A 190 -6.16 0.47 5.23
CA ASN A 190 -6.46 0.15 6.62
C ASN A 190 -5.22 -0.36 7.37
N ALA A 191 -4.39 -1.19 6.74
CA ALA A 191 -3.12 -1.63 7.30
C ALA A 191 -2.19 -0.42 7.57
N ASN A 192 -2.07 0.49 6.61
CA ASN A 192 -1.26 1.70 6.78
C ASN A 192 -1.81 2.64 7.86
N LYS A 193 -3.14 2.72 8.04
CA LYS A 193 -3.73 3.45 9.17
C LYS A 193 -3.39 2.82 10.51
N ALA A 194 -3.20 1.51 10.56
CA ALA A 194 -2.83 0.76 11.76
C ALA A 194 -1.32 0.78 12.05
N GLY A 195 -0.50 1.39 11.18
CA GLY A 195 0.93 1.53 11.37
C GLY A 195 1.80 0.68 10.46
N SER A 196 1.20 -0.06 9.50
CA SER A 196 1.97 -0.75 8.46
C SER A 196 2.53 0.27 7.47
N PHE A 197 3.62 -0.12 6.79
CA PHE A 197 4.20 0.66 5.71
C PHE A 197 4.18 -0.17 4.42
N ILE A 198 3.02 -0.17 3.75
CA ILE A 198 2.81 -0.91 2.51
C ILE A 198 2.70 0.11 1.39
N ARG A 199 3.67 0.12 0.48
CA ARG A 199 3.61 0.89 -0.77
C ARG A 199 2.96 0.01 -1.84
N PRO A 200 1.77 0.36 -2.33
CA PRO A 200 1.19 -0.37 -3.46
C PRO A 200 2.03 -0.12 -4.70
N ARG A 201 2.36 -1.19 -5.42
CA ARG A 201 3.02 -1.09 -6.72
C ARG A 201 1.95 -1.16 -7.81
N ALA A 202 2.11 -0.35 -8.87
CA ALA A 202 1.23 -0.41 -10.03
C ALA A 202 1.31 -1.82 -10.68
N GLY A 203 0.17 -2.39 -11.00
CA GLY A 203 0.09 -3.74 -11.58
C GLY A 203 0.43 -4.89 -10.62
N TYR A 204 0.56 -4.65 -9.32
CA TYR A 204 0.77 -5.71 -8.33
C TYR A 204 -0.56 -6.40 -8.01
N ILE A 205 -0.55 -7.71 -8.08
CA ILE A 205 -1.68 -8.61 -7.77
C ILE A 205 -1.48 -9.19 -6.37
#